data_4e26845c53134f01e3d296eeca5cf09d
#
_entry.id   4e26845c53134f01e3d296eeca5cf09d
#
_cell.length_a   1.000
_cell.length_b   1.000
_cell.length_c   1.000
_cell.angle_alpha   90.00
_cell.angle_beta   90.00
_cell.angle_gamma   90.00
#
_symmetry.space_group_name_H-M   'P 1'
#
loop_
_entity.id
_entity.type
_entity.pdbx_description
1 polymer ?
#
loop_
_entity_poly.entity_id
_entity_poly.type
_entity_poly.pdbx_seq_one_letter_code
_entity_poly.pdbx_strand_id
1 'polypeptide(L)'
;GLKALSEGKAHASDSGYAEGIKKMVDLVNEGFFQAGCTSTDYETAQNLFTSGQAAMFINGDWDISSLVEKMGDDVGYFESYPMADAGKEQDNYYAFSGGFTYEGYAVSSDTEDPELVADIVSILAEGTVEGNYIYQSKIPTVINIDSSIEPNTPVPELAKKEAEELKNMDFQTAWTHTLKNAEFATSFVELLQEMLTGMDADDVIVSIDDLVDSVGGN
;
A
#
# COMPACT_ATOMS: atom_id res chain seq x y z
N GLY A 1 -3.64 6.21 -12.94
CA GLY A 1 -2.83 6.57 -11.80
C GLY A 1 -1.34 6.33 -12.08
N LEU A 2 -0.59 5.96 -11.06
CA LEU A 2 0.87 5.84 -11.07
C LEU A 2 1.45 5.03 -12.25
N LYS A 3 0.77 3.95 -12.64
CA LYS A 3 1.16 3.16 -13.83
C LYS A 3 1.16 3.98 -15.12
N ALA A 4 0.19 4.88 -15.31
CA ALA A 4 0.15 5.71 -16.52
C ALA A 4 1.30 6.71 -16.57
N LEU A 5 1.69 7.29 -15.43
CA LEU A 5 2.90 8.12 -15.32
C LEU A 5 4.15 7.32 -15.69
N SER A 6 4.35 6.13 -15.10
CA SER A 6 5.52 5.29 -15.36
C SER A 6 5.62 4.77 -16.80
N GLU A 7 4.51 4.74 -17.52
CA GLU A 7 4.42 4.35 -18.94
C GLU A 7 4.46 5.55 -19.90
N GLY A 8 4.66 6.77 -19.40
CA GLY A 8 4.66 7.98 -20.23
C GLY A 8 3.31 8.30 -20.88
N LYS A 9 2.21 7.80 -20.32
CA LYS A 9 0.83 7.97 -20.85
C LYS A 9 0.06 9.07 -20.17
N ALA A 10 0.60 9.67 -19.13
CA ALA A 10 0.04 10.78 -18.37
C ALA A 10 1.17 11.61 -17.80
N HIS A 11 0.87 12.86 -17.43
CA HIS A 11 1.77 13.77 -16.74
C HIS A 11 1.19 14.20 -15.41
N ALA A 12 2.04 14.61 -14.48
CA ALA A 12 1.64 15.12 -13.17
C ALA A 12 0.87 16.44 -13.29
N SER A 13 1.11 17.18 -14.35
CA SER A 13 0.37 18.42 -14.70
C SER A 13 -1.05 18.16 -15.23
N ASP A 14 -1.40 16.92 -15.59
CA ASP A 14 -2.75 16.59 -16.01
C ASP A 14 -3.76 16.76 -14.85
N SER A 15 -5.01 17.11 -15.20
CA SER A 15 -6.11 17.23 -14.23
C SER A 15 -6.26 15.94 -13.41
N GLY A 16 -6.48 16.09 -12.11
CA GLY A 16 -6.58 15.01 -11.12
C GLY A 16 -5.25 14.65 -10.48
N TYR A 17 -4.14 14.57 -11.23
CA TYR A 17 -2.81 14.38 -10.65
C TYR A 17 -2.33 15.65 -9.94
N ALA A 18 -2.40 16.80 -10.65
CA ALA A 18 -1.99 18.07 -10.09
C ALA A 18 -2.78 18.43 -8.82
N GLU A 19 -4.11 18.20 -8.85
CA GLU A 19 -4.95 18.43 -7.66
C GLU A 19 -4.57 17.50 -6.50
N GLY A 20 -4.28 16.23 -6.78
CA GLY A 20 -3.84 15.27 -5.77
C GLY A 20 -2.50 15.66 -5.14
N ILE A 21 -1.52 16.08 -5.95
CA ILE A 21 -0.22 16.56 -5.49
C ILE A 21 -0.38 17.80 -4.62
N LYS A 22 -1.18 18.77 -5.04
CA LYS A 22 -1.45 19.99 -4.25
C LYS A 22 -2.07 19.66 -2.89
N LYS A 23 -3.04 18.76 -2.83
CA LYS A 23 -3.61 18.29 -1.55
C LYS A 23 -2.56 17.64 -0.64
N MET A 24 -1.66 16.84 -1.20
CA MET A 24 -0.57 16.23 -0.40
C MET A 24 0.40 17.29 0.13
N VAL A 25 0.78 18.27 -0.68
CA VAL A 25 1.66 19.37 -0.24
C VAL A 25 0.96 20.23 0.83
N ASP A 26 -0.34 20.47 0.68
CA ASP A 26 -1.12 21.17 1.71
C ASP A 26 -1.09 20.41 3.05
N LEU A 27 -1.24 19.08 3.05
CA LEU A 27 -1.10 18.27 4.26
C LEU A 27 0.28 18.37 4.90
N VAL A 28 1.35 18.39 4.08
CA VAL A 28 2.72 18.59 4.57
C VAL A 28 2.84 19.95 5.27
N ASN A 29 2.34 21.01 4.62
CA ASN A 29 2.41 22.37 5.11
C ASN A 29 1.58 22.60 6.39
N GLU A 30 0.46 21.90 6.52
CA GLU A 30 -0.39 21.91 7.73
C GLU A 30 0.19 21.07 8.89
N GLY A 31 1.33 20.39 8.65
CA GLY A 31 2.00 19.61 9.70
C GLY A 31 1.35 18.25 9.99
N PHE A 32 0.66 17.67 9.01
CA PHE A 32 0.07 16.33 9.13
C PHE A 32 1.11 15.25 9.43
N PHE A 33 2.30 15.38 8.86
CA PHE A 33 3.41 14.47 9.09
C PHE A 33 4.36 15.01 10.17
N GLN A 34 4.83 14.13 11.05
CA GLN A 34 5.80 14.54 12.07
C GLN A 34 7.15 14.96 11.46
N ALA A 35 7.86 15.82 12.17
CA ALA A 35 9.22 16.18 11.79
C ALA A 35 10.11 14.93 11.70
N GLY A 36 10.89 14.81 10.62
CA GLY A 36 11.76 13.67 10.38
C GLY A 36 11.06 12.39 9.91
N CYS A 37 9.81 12.48 9.43
CA CYS A 37 9.04 11.33 8.92
C CYS A 37 9.81 10.52 7.84
N THR A 38 10.58 11.18 6.98
CA THR A 38 11.41 10.54 5.93
C THR A 38 12.57 9.69 6.47
N SER A 39 12.90 9.85 7.76
CA SER A 39 13.95 9.08 8.46
C SER A 39 13.38 8.13 9.50
N THR A 40 12.06 8.04 9.62
CA THR A 40 11.39 7.17 10.58
C THR A 40 11.23 5.78 9.96
N ASP A 41 11.80 4.75 10.58
CA ASP A 41 11.60 3.37 10.13
C ASP A 41 10.23 2.81 10.52
N TYR A 42 9.90 1.66 9.95
CA TYR A 42 8.60 1.02 10.12
C TYR A 42 8.27 0.71 11.59
N GLU A 43 9.21 0.12 12.33
CA GLU A 43 9.00 -0.24 13.73
C GLU A 43 8.79 0.99 14.61
N THR A 44 9.57 2.05 14.37
CA THR A 44 9.44 3.32 15.07
C THR A 44 8.07 3.96 14.76
N ALA A 45 7.63 3.97 13.51
CA ALA A 45 6.33 4.51 13.12
C ALA A 45 5.17 3.72 13.77
N GLN A 46 5.23 2.39 13.78
CA GLN A 46 4.26 1.54 14.47
C GLN A 46 4.24 1.80 15.98
N ASN A 47 5.41 1.97 16.60
CA ASN A 47 5.52 2.25 18.03
C ASN A 47 4.97 3.64 18.41
N LEU A 48 5.17 4.66 17.58
CA LEU A 48 4.57 5.98 17.78
C LEU A 48 3.03 5.89 17.78
N PHE A 49 2.47 5.13 16.84
CA PHE A 49 1.02 4.93 16.77
C PHE A 49 0.50 4.12 17.96
N THR A 50 1.06 2.95 18.22
CA THR A 50 0.59 2.05 19.29
C THR A 50 0.79 2.61 20.70
N SER A 51 1.71 3.56 20.89
CA SER A 51 1.91 4.29 22.15
C SER A 51 1.07 5.56 22.27
N GLY A 52 0.23 5.88 21.28
CA GLY A 52 -0.61 7.08 21.28
C GLY A 52 0.12 8.39 21.02
N GLN A 53 1.35 8.34 20.52
CA GLN A 53 2.13 9.53 20.13
C GLN A 53 1.80 9.99 18.70
N ALA A 54 1.27 9.11 17.85
CA ALA A 54 0.69 9.45 16.55
C ALA A 54 -0.79 9.06 16.54
N ALA A 55 -1.65 9.94 16.05
CA ALA A 55 -3.09 9.69 15.96
C ALA A 55 -3.45 8.80 14.76
N MET A 56 -2.61 8.75 13.74
CA MET A 56 -2.82 8.01 12.51
C MET A 56 -1.51 7.33 12.07
N PHE A 57 -1.66 6.19 11.40
CA PHE A 57 -0.56 5.42 10.85
C PHE A 57 -0.96 4.92 9.46
N ILE A 58 -0.23 5.34 8.44
CA ILE A 58 -0.45 4.85 7.07
C ILE A 58 0.20 3.48 6.96
N ASN A 59 -0.61 2.46 6.83
CA ASN A 59 -0.16 1.08 6.81
C ASN A 59 -1.13 0.20 5.99
N GLY A 60 -0.95 -1.10 6.01
CA GLY A 60 -1.79 -2.06 5.31
C GLY A 60 -2.39 -3.12 6.23
N ASP A 61 -3.25 -3.94 5.63
CA ASP A 61 -4.00 -5.03 6.26
C ASP A 61 -3.11 -6.05 6.97
N TRP A 62 -1.89 -6.22 6.50
CA TRP A 62 -0.92 -7.15 7.10
C TRP A 62 -0.61 -6.88 8.56
N ASP A 63 -0.89 -5.69 9.06
CA ASP A 63 -0.58 -5.28 10.44
C ASP A 63 -1.81 -5.25 11.36
N ILE A 64 -3.02 -5.45 10.84
CA ILE A 64 -4.27 -5.36 11.63
C ILE A 64 -4.20 -6.25 12.87
N SER A 65 -3.78 -7.52 12.74
CA SER A 65 -3.72 -8.45 13.86
C SER A 65 -2.75 -7.98 14.95
N SER A 66 -1.58 -7.48 14.56
CA SER A 66 -0.59 -6.92 15.49
C SER A 66 -1.09 -5.65 16.18
N LEU A 67 -1.76 -4.77 15.44
CA LEU A 67 -2.31 -3.53 15.99
C LEU A 67 -3.47 -3.83 16.96
N VAL A 68 -4.38 -4.74 16.61
CA VAL A 68 -5.47 -5.16 17.51
C VAL A 68 -4.94 -5.86 18.75
N GLU A 69 -3.89 -6.67 18.64
CA GLU A 69 -3.24 -7.28 19.83
C GLU A 69 -2.71 -6.22 20.79
N LYS A 70 -2.12 -5.13 20.28
CA LYS A 70 -1.52 -4.05 21.09
C LYS A 70 -2.51 -3.03 21.62
N MET A 71 -3.55 -2.72 20.86
CA MET A 71 -4.45 -1.58 21.10
C MET A 71 -5.91 -2.00 21.38
N GLY A 72 -6.27 -3.24 21.11
CA GLY A 72 -7.65 -3.71 21.30
C GLY A 72 -8.65 -2.93 20.45
N ASP A 73 -9.70 -2.43 21.08
CA ASP A 73 -10.77 -1.67 20.46
C ASP A 73 -10.40 -0.20 20.15
N ASP A 74 -9.20 0.25 20.56
CA ASP A 74 -8.74 1.63 20.32
C ASP A 74 -8.18 1.84 18.90
N VAL A 75 -8.05 0.77 18.11
CA VAL A 75 -7.63 0.84 16.71
C VAL A 75 -8.79 0.70 15.75
N GLY A 76 -8.81 1.53 14.72
CA GLY A 76 -9.75 1.46 13.61
C GLY A 76 -9.05 1.82 12.29
N TYR A 77 -9.77 1.82 11.18
CA TYR A 77 -9.29 2.32 9.91
C TYR A 77 -10.33 3.20 9.22
N PHE A 78 -9.87 4.02 8.31
CA PHE A 78 -10.74 4.84 7.47
C PHE A 78 -11.27 4.02 6.29
N GLU A 79 -12.57 4.00 6.12
CA GLU A 79 -13.25 3.32 5.00
C GLU A 79 -13.12 4.09 3.68
N SER A 80 -12.75 5.36 3.75
CA SER A 80 -12.44 6.21 2.59
C SER A 80 -11.26 7.11 2.92
N TYR A 81 -10.57 7.60 1.88
CA TYR A 81 -9.51 8.56 2.09
C TYR A 81 -10.06 9.86 2.71
N PRO A 82 -9.49 10.33 3.84
CA PRO A 82 -9.97 11.54 4.54
C PRO A 82 -9.75 12.84 3.74
N MET A 83 -9.09 12.76 2.58
CA MET A 83 -8.78 13.89 1.70
C MET A 83 -9.85 14.14 0.62
N ALA A 84 -10.98 13.45 0.65
CA ALA A 84 -12.07 13.69 -0.27
C ALA A 84 -12.63 15.11 -0.10
N ASP A 85 -12.99 15.74 -1.22
CA ASP A 85 -13.70 17.02 -1.16
C ASP A 85 -15.06 16.85 -0.48
N ALA A 86 -15.50 17.87 0.22
CA ALA A 86 -16.79 17.85 0.90
C ALA A 86 -17.94 17.51 -0.07
N GLY A 87 -18.70 16.48 0.25
CA GLY A 87 -19.78 15.96 -0.59
C GLY A 87 -19.33 14.97 -1.69
N LYS A 88 -18.03 14.60 -1.71
CA LYS A 88 -17.45 13.60 -2.61
C LYS A 88 -16.79 12.45 -1.87
N GLU A 89 -17.07 12.31 -0.59
CA GLU A 89 -16.50 11.25 0.25
C GLU A 89 -16.78 9.86 -0.34
N GLN A 90 -17.94 9.69 -0.96
CA GLN A 90 -18.35 8.43 -1.59
C GLN A 90 -17.53 8.09 -2.83
N ASP A 91 -16.97 9.08 -3.52
CA ASP A 91 -16.16 8.84 -4.73
C ASP A 91 -14.85 8.09 -4.40
N ASN A 92 -14.39 8.16 -3.15
CA ASN A 92 -13.19 7.48 -2.65
C ASN A 92 -13.48 6.27 -1.75
N TYR A 93 -14.75 5.98 -1.47
CA TYR A 93 -15.13 4.95 -0.51
C TYR A 93 -14.64 3.55 -0.90
N TYR A 94 -14.64 3.24 -2.20
CA TYR A 94 -14.20 1.94 -2.71
C TYR A 94 -12.84 1.99 -3.41
N ALA A 95 -12.01 2.95 -3.05
CA ALA A 95 -10.66 3.06 -3.60
C ALA A 95 -9.63 2.57 -2.59
N PHE A 96 -8.95 1.47 -2.91
CA PHE A 96 -7.86 0.94 -2.09
C PHE A 96 -6.51 1.26 -2.71
N SER A 97 -5.58 1.71 -1.87
CA SER A 97 -4.20 1.91 -2.28
C SER A 97 -3.44 0.59 -2.20
N GLY A 98 -2.82 0.21 -3.29
CA GLY A 98 -1.96 -0.96 -3.34
C GLY A 98 -2.66 -2.32 -3.32
N GLY A 99 -3.99 -2.36 -3.36
CA GLY A 99 -4.75 -3.61 -3.38
C GLY A 99 -4.18 -4.61 -4.40
N PHE A 100 -4.15 -5.88 -4.09
CA PHE A 100 -3.57 -6.97 -4.90
C PHE A 100 -2.11 -6.74 -5.32
N THR A 101 -1.24 -6.46 -4.36
CA THR A 101 0.17 -6.77 -4.54
C THR A 101 0.32 -8.28 -4.48
N TYR A 102 0.65 -8.86 -5.61
CA TYR A 102 0.90 -10.30 -5.66
C TYR A 102 2.25 -10.55 -4.99
N GLU A 103 2.21 -11.07 -3.77
CA GLU A 103 3.36 -11.74 -3.20
C GLU A 103 3.39 -13.16 -3.75
N GLY A 104 4.56 -13.63 -4.15
CA GLY A 104 4.70 -14.95 -4.72
C GLY A 104 6.14 -15.42 -4.75
N TYR A 105 6.29 -16.67 -5.11
CA TYR A 105 7.59 -17.29 -5.30
C TYR A 105 8.00 -17.17 -6.77
N ALA A 106 9.24 -16.75 -7.03
CA ALA A 106 9.84 -16.73 -8.34
C ALA A 106 10.76 -17.94 -8.51
N VAL A 107 10.74 -18.53 -9.70
CA VAL A 107 11.63 -19.62 -10.09
C VAL A 107 12.68 -19.09 -11.06
N SER A 108 13.95 -19.45 -10.84
CA SER A 108 15.03 -19.11 -11.77
C SER A 108 14.80 -19.75 -13.13
N SER A 109 15.04 -19.01 -14.21
CA SER A 109 15.04 -19.55 -15.59
C SER A 109 16.09 -20.62 -15.80
N ASP A 110 17.12 -20.69 -14.96
CA ASP A 110 18.26 -21.60 -15.06
C ASP A 110 18.06 -22.89 -14.24
N THR A 111 16.82 -23.13 -13.72
CA THR A 111 16.54 -24.35 -12.96
C THR A 111 16.68 -25.60 -13.85
N GLU A 112 17.34 -26.63 -13.33
CA GLU A 112 17.56 -27.90 -14.07
C GLU A 112 16.27 -28.76 -14.15
N ASP A 113 15.39 -28.63 -13.15
CA ASP A 113 14.12 -29.37 -13.06
C ASP A 113 12.96 -28.43 -12.77
N PRO A 114 12.39 -27.79 -13.78
CA PRO A 114 11.30 -26.82 -13.60
C PRO A 114 9.99 -27.46 -13.07
N GLU A 115 9.73 -28.74 -13.36
CA GLU A 115 8.53 -29.43 -12.88
C GLU A 115 8.62 -29.69 -11.38
N LEU A 116 9.73 -30.21 -10.88
CA LEU A 116 9.95 -30.39 -9.45
C LEU A 116 9.89 -29.06 -8.69
N VAL A 117 10.50 -28.01 -9.24
CA VAL A 117 10.49 -26.70 -8.58
C VAL A 117 9.10 -26.09 -8.59
N ALA A 118 8.28 -26.29 -9.62
CA ALA A 118 6.89 -25.85 -9.63
C ALA A 118 6.05 -26.54 -8.54
N ASP A 119 6.25 -27.85 -8.34
CA ASP A 119 5.58 -28.59 -7.25
C ASP A 119 6.01 -28.06 -5.87
N ILE A 120 7.30 -27.81 -5.67
CA ILE A 120 7.81 -27.22 -4.41
C ILE A 120 7.20 -25.83 -4.18
N VAL A 121 7.16 -24.98 -5.20
CA VAL A 121 6.57 -23.63 -5.11
C VAL A 121 5.09 -23.69 -4.77
N SER A 122 4.34 -24.63 -5.34
CA SER A 122 2.92 -24.83 -4.99
C SER A 122 2.74 -25.17 -3.51
N ILE A 123 3.52 -26.10 -2.99
CA ILE A 123 3.51 -26.49 -1.57
C ILE A 123 3.87 -25.30 -0.67
N LEU A 124 4.90 -24.54 -1.06
CA LEU A 124 5.31 -23.35 -0.31
C LEU A 124 4.23 -22.26 -0.32
N ALA A 125 3.57 -22.04 -1.45
CA ALA A 125 2.49 -21.05 -1.56
C ALA A 125 1.29 -21.41 -0.67
N GLU A 126 0.83 -22.66 -0.72
CA GLU A 126 -0.24 -23.15 0.13
C GLU A 126 0.15 -23.05 1.62
N GLY A 127 1.32 -23.57 1.98
CA GLY A 127 1.80 -23.54 3.36
C GLY A 127 2.02 -22.12 3.91
N THR A 128 2.37 -21.16 3.05
CA THR A 128 2.48 -19.74 3.44
C THR A 128 1.11 -19.16 3.77
N VAL A 129 0.11 -19.42 2.92
CA VAL A 129 -1.26 -18.91 3.13
C VAL A 129 -1.88 -19.52 4.38
N GLU A 130 -1.78 -20.83 4.54
CA GLU A 130 -2.26 -21.53 5.75
C GLU A 130 -1.52 -21.05 7.01
N GLY A 131 -0.19 -20.92 6.95
CA GLY A 131 0.62 -20.43 8.06
C GLY A 131 0.25 -18.99 8.46
N ASN A 132 0.03 -18.11 7.51
CA ASN A 132 -0.41 -16.74 7.77
C ASN A 132 -1.80 -16.71 8.44
N TYR A 133 -2.73 -17.58 8.00
CA TYR A 133 -4.03 -17.70 8.65
C TYR A 133 -3.92 -18.27 10.08
N ILE A 134 -3.19 -19.36 10.26
CA ILE A 134 -3.08 -20.06 11.55
C ILE A 134 -2.37 -19.18 12.60
N TYR A 135 -1.25 -18.55 12.23
CA TYR A 135 -0.37 -17.86 13.19
C TYR A 135 -0.53 -16.35 13.24
N GLN A 136 -1.07 -15.73 12.19
CA GLN A 136 -1.22 -14.29 12.10
C GLN A 136 -2.69 -13.85 11.94
N SER A 137 -3.62 -14.80 11.88
CA SER A 137 -5.06 -14.55 11.69
C SER A 137 -5.37 -13.72 10.42
N LYS A 138 -4.51 -13.83 9.39
CA LYS A 138 -4.71 -13.20 8.08
C LYS A 138 -5.76 -13.95 7.28
N ILE A 139 -6.77 -13.25 6.80
CA ILE A 139 -7.80 -13.84 5.95
C ILE A 139 -7.22 -14.13 4.56
N PRO A 140 -7.27 -15.37 4.05
CA PRO A 140 -6.83 -15.70 2.71
C PRO A 140 -7.68 -15.01 1.65
N THR A 141 -7.05 -14.37 0.66
CA THR A 141 -7.76 -13.66 -0.41
C THR A 141 -7.62 -14.33 -1.78
N VAL A 142 -6.60 -15.18 -1.97
CA VAL A 142 -6.28 -15.78 -3.28
C VAL A 142 -6.28 -17.31 -3.29
N ILE A 143 -6.08 -17.97 -2.16
CA ILE A 143 -6.08 -19.43 -2.02
C ILE A 143 -7.12 -19.80 -0.97
N ASN A 144 -8.02 -20.73 -1.33
CA ASN A 144 -8.95 -21.30 -0.36
C ASN A 144 -8.20 -22.30 0.52
N ILE A 145 -8.26 -22.11 1.82
CA ILE A 145 -7.77 -23.09 2.79
C ILE A 145 -8.90 -24.05 3.21
N ASP A 146 -8.52 -25.20 3.74
CA ASP A 146 -9.49 -26.16 4.29
C ASP A 146 -10.31 -25.51 5.43
N SER A 147 -11.62 -25.61 5.35
CA SER A 147 -12.54 -25.01 6.34
C SER A 147 -12.44 -25.63 7.73
N SER A 148 -11.71 -26.73 7.89
CA SER A 148 -11.41 -27.33 9.20
C SER A 148 -10.20 -26.71 9.89
N ILE A 149 -9.43 -25.89 9.19
CA ILE A 149 -8.27 -25.19 9.74
C ILE A 149 -8.76 -23.97 10.51
N GLU A 150 -8.39 -23.88 11.77
CA GLU A 150 -8.72 -22.76 12.66
C GLU A 150 -7.46 -21.95 12.99
N PRO A 151 -7.56 -20.62 13.10
CA PRO A 151 -6.43 -19.80 13.52
C PRO A 151 -6.16 -19.98 15.02
N ASN A 152 -4.90 -19.83 15.42
CA ASN A 152 -4.50 -19.92 16.83
C ASN A 152 -5.12 -18.81 17.70
N THR A 153 -5.38 -17.66 17.10
CA THR A 153 -6.11 -16.53 17.69
C THR A 153 -7.30 -16.19 16.80
N PRO A 154 -8.45 -15.81 17.37
CA PRO A 154 -9.59 -15.40 16.57
C PRO A 154 -9.21 -14.27 15.58
N VAL A 155 -9.69 -14.38 14.34
CA VAL A 155 -9.51 -13.30 13.37
C VAL A 155 -10.19 -12.03 13.90
N PRO A 156 -9.45 -10.90 13.97
CA PRO A 156 -10.02 -9.65 14.46
C PRO A 156 -11.23 -9.20 13.63
N GLU A 157 -12.22 -8.60 14.29
CA GLU A 157 -13.41 -8.07 13.60
C GLU A 157 -13.02 -6.99 12.57
N LEU A 158 -11.98 -6.21 12.85
CA LEU A 158 -11.45 -5.22 11.93
C LEU A 158 -10.97 -5.86 10.62
N ALA A 159 -10.25 -6.98 10.69
CA ALA A 159 -9.80 -7.73 9.52
C ALA A 159 -10.97 -8.35 8.73
N LYS A 160 -12.00 -8.84 9.43
CA LYS A 160 -13.21 -9.37 8.77
C LYS A 160 -13.96 -8.28 8.02
N LYS A 161 -14.08 -7.09 8.64
CA LYS A 161 -14.71 -5.93 8.03
C LYS A 161 -13.98 -5.52 6.77
N GLU A 162 -12.66 -5.37 6.82
CA GLU A 162 -11.84 -5.02 5.66
C GLU A 162 -11.94 -6.05 4.53
N ALA A 163 -11.84 -7.35 4.86
CA ALA A 163 -11.99 -8.42 3.86
C ALA A 163 -13.36 -8.40 3.17
N GLU A 164 -14.43 -7.97 3.84
CA GLU A 164 -15.74 -7.80 3.22
C GLU A 164 -15.79 -6.56 2.32
N GLU A 165 -15.17 -5.47 2.74
CA GLU A 165 -15.09 -4.22 1.94
C GLU A 165 -14.26 -4.40 0.67
N LEU A 166 -13.16 -5.17 0.73
CA LEU A 166 -12.35 -5.51 -0.44
C LEU A 166 -13.16 -6.16 -1.57
N LYS A 167 -14.26 -6.88 -1.25
CA LYS A 167 -15.15 -7.47 -2.26
C LYS A 167 -15.95 -6.42 -3.04
N ASN A 168 -16.13 -5.23 -2.47
CA ASN A 168 -16.89 -4.12 -3.03
C ASN A 168 -15.99 -3.04 -3.62
N MET A 169 -14.70 -3.30 -3.73
CA MET A 169 -13.72 -2.34 -4.22
C MET A 169 -13.92 -2.03 -5.69
N ASP A 170 -14.05 -0.74 -6.04
CA ASP A 170 -14.24 -0.28 -7.42
C ASP A 170 -12.93 -0.22 -8.21
N PHE A 171 -11.85 0.20 -7.57
CA PHE A 171 -10.54 0.24 -8.22
C PHE A 171 -9.38 0.20 -7.22
N GLN A 172 -8.21 -0.12 -7.75
CA GLN A 172 -6.96 -0.20 -7.02
C GLN A 172 -5.93 0.74 -7.62
N THR A 173 -5.03 1.24 -6.79
CA THR A 173 -3.86 1.97 -7.24
C THR A 173 -2.63 1.07 -7.24
N ALA A 174 -1.73 1.27 -8.22
CA ALA A 174 -0.45 0.58 -8.23
C ALA A 174 0.47 1.17 -7.14
N TRP A 175 1.28 0.32 -6.54
CA TRP A 175 2.41 0.74 -5.71
C TRP A 175 3.67 0.84 -6.55
N THR A 176 4.62 1.66 -6.14
CA THR A 176 5.88 1.87 -6.87
C THR A 176 6.63 0.57 -7.15
N HIS A 177 6.70 -0.34 -6.17
CA HIS A 177 7.38 -1.63 -6.32
C HIS A 177 6.69 -2.62 -7.29
N THR A 178 5.45 -2.33 -7.73
CA THR A 178 4.74 -3.13 -8.75
C THR A 178 4.94 -2.61 -10.16
N LEU A 179 5.63 -1.48 -10.31
CA LEU A 179 5.91 -0.90 -11.61
C LEU A 179 7.02 -1.68 -12.32
N LYS A 180 6.88 -1.86 -13.63
CA LYS A 180 7.91 -2.53 -14.45
C LYS A 180 9.14 -1.66 -14.65
N ASN A 181 8.94 -0.34 -14.71
CA ASN A 181 10.01 0.63 -14.83
C ASN A 181 10.63 0.92 -13.45
N ALA A 182 11.72 0.23 -13.13
CA ALA A 182 12.38 0.33 -11.84
C ALA A 182 13.07 1.69 -11.63
N GLU A 183 13.59 2.31 -12.70
CA GLU A 183 14.20 3.63 -12.64
C GLU A 183 13.16 4.69 -12.28
N PHE A 184 12.02 4.69 -12.97
CA PHE A 184 10.90 5.56 -12.62
C PHE A 184 10.47 5.34 -11.17
N ALA A 185 10.28 4.08 -10.74
CA ALA A 185 9.83 3.76 -9.39
C ALA A 185 10.76 4.33 -8.31
N THR A 186 12.06 4.20 -8.48
CA THR A 186 13.07 4.70 -7.53
C THR A 186 13.06 6.21 -7.46
N SER A 187 13.19 6.88 -8.61
CA SER A 187 13.24 8.35 -8.67
C SER A 187 11.93 9.00 -8.23
N PHE A 188 10.79 8.35 -8.50
CA PHE A 188 9.49 8.83 -8.01
C PHE A 188 9.41 8.81 -6.48
N VAL A 189 9.92 7.75 -5.83
CA VAL A 189 9.97 7.70 -4.35
C VAL A 189 10.88 8.79 -3.79
N GLU A 190 12.02 9.06 -4.41
CA GLU A 190 12.93 10.13 -4.00
C GLU A 190 12.24 11.50 -4.08
N LEU A 191 11.53 11.79 -5.18
CA LEU A 191 10.74 13.03 -5.32
C LEU A 191 9.63 13.15 -4.26
N LEU A 192 8.95 12.05 -3.92
CA LEU A 192 7.97 12.08 -2.83
C LEU A 192 8.62 12.36 -1.47
N GLN A 193 9.82 11.87 -1.22
CA GLN A 193 10.55 12.20 0.01
C GLN A 193 10.95 13.68 0.06
N GLU A 194 11.38 14.26 -1.08
CA GLU A 194 11.67 15.69 -1.18
C GLU A 194 10.41 16.53 -0.96
N MET A 195 9.26 16.12 -1.51
CA MET A 195 7.96 16.74 -1.25
C MET A 195 7.64 16.78 0.26
N LEU A 196 7.88 15.69 0.98
CA LEU A 196 7.67 15.62 2.44
C LEU A 196 8.63 16.52 3.24
N THR A 197 9.72 17.01 2.64
CA THR A 197 10.62 17.98 3.26
C THR A 197 10.25 19.43 2.99
N GLY A 198 9.16 19.68 2.26
CA GLY A 198 8.61 21.02 2.04
C GLY A 198 8.84 21.58 0.63
N MET A 199 8.97 20.73 -0.38
CA MET A 199 8.99 21.17 -1.79
C MET A 199 7.62 21.77 -2.17
N ASP A 200 7.64 22.85 -2.96
CA ASP A 200 6.41 23.48 -3.45
C ASP A 200 5.66 22.57 -4.44
N ALA A 201 4.33 22.64 -4.45
CA ALA A 201 3.51 21.76 -5.28
C ALA A 201 3.78 21.88 -6.78
N ASP A 202 4.01 23.11 -7.27
CA ASP A 202 4.31 23.34 -8.68
C ASP A 202 5.69 22.77 -9.04
N ASP A 203 6.68 22.84 -8.14
CA ASP A 203 8.00 22.24 -8.33
C ASP A 203 7.92 20.71 -8.32
N VAL A 204 7.10 20.10 -7.45
CA VAL A 204 6.85 18.65 -7.44
C VAL A 204 6.24 18.20 -8.77
N ILE A 205 5.24 18.92 -9.28
CA ILE A 205 4.58 18.61 -10.54
C ILE A 205 5.59 18.65 -11.70
N VAL A 206 6.37 19.71 -11.79
CA VAL A 206 7.40 19.85 -12.84
C VAL A 206 8.43 18.73 -12.75
N SER A 207 8.92 18.42 -11.55
CA SER A 207 9.92 17.35 -11.35
C SER A 207 9.39 15.96 -11.74
N ILE A 208 8.11 15.67 -11.48
CA ILE A 208 7.50 14.41 -11.90
C ILE A 208 7.30 14.40 -13.42
N ASP A 209 6.90 15.50 -14.04
CA ASP A 209 6.76 15.59 -15.51
C ASP A 209 8.12 15.40 -16.20
N ASP A 210 9.19 16.03 -15.70
CA ASP A 210 10.56 15.82 -16.18
C ASP A 210 10.99 14.35 -16.03
N LEU A 211 10.63 13.69 -14.95
CA LEU A 211 10.88 12.26 -14.75
C LEU A 211 10.11 11.41 -15.77
N VAL A 212 8.84 11.70 -15.99
CA VAL A 212 8.01 11.02 -17.01
C VAL A 212 8.62 11.18 -18.39
N ASP A 213 9.06 12.38 -18.76
CA ASP A 213 9.65 12.66 -20.07
C ASP A 213 11.02 11.99 -20.26
N SER A 214 11.80 11.82 -19.19
CA SER A 214 13.15 11.24 -19.25
C SER A 214 13.15 9.72 -19.30
N VAL A 215 12.29 9.05 -18.50
CA VAL A 215 12.32 7.59 -18.33
C VAL A 215 10.96 6.92 -18.52
N GLY A 216 9.89 7.68 -18.66
CA GLY A 216 8.55 7.14 -18.88
C GLY A 216 8.45 6.38 -20.21
N GLY A 217 7.81 5.20 -20.18
CA GLY A 217 7.59 4.40 -21.39
C GLY A 217 8.76 3.48 -21.80
N ASN A 218 9.83 3.39 -21.00
CA ASN A 218 10.95 2.46 -21.21
C ASN A 218 10.71 1.08 -20.59
#